data_d1e50a89acf7a7faee9236f287b577e8
#
_entry.id   d1e50a89acf7a7faee9236f287b577e8
#
_cell.length_a   1.000
_cell.length_b   1.000
_cell.length_c   1.000
_cell.angle_alpha   90.00
_cell.angle_beta   90.00
_cell.angle_gamma   90.00
#
_symmetry.space_group_name_H-M   'P 1'
#
loop_
_entity.id
_entity.type
_entity.pdbx_description
1 polymer ?
#
loop_
_entity_poly.entity_id
_entity_poly.type
_entity_poly.pdbx_seq_one_letter_code
_entity_poly.pdbx_strand_id
1 'polypeptide(L)'
;MLVTAAVAAALLLASCGGSDDAKGGKKVSIALTNNGCAPAKLSTPAGPTTFEITNKGSDKATEFEVQKGSEILGEKENITDGLSGSFSLNLQPGRYTTFCGQGTPKGVLVVTGKAQKAQANPQLDAAVRGYDRYVRDQVVALRTATKAFTDAVRAGDVEKAKQLYAAARVRYERIEPVAESFGGLDPAIDARINDVAKGQEWTGFHRIEQALWTKGSTNGMAPIADKLDEDVGLLETKVDAASYQPAQLANGAVELLNEVSKSKITGEEERYSHLDLVDFQANVDGAKQAFVLLRPALNRRNPTLARTVASRFDGVDAALAPYRRGVTFVDYSTVDPAQRRKLSQAVDALGEPLSQVGGTIVAS
;
A
#
# COMPACT_ATOMS: atom_id res chain seq x y z
N MET A 1 -4.55 -50.12 66.69
CA MET A 1 -5.00 -49.81 65.35
C MET A 1 -5.33 -48.34 65.33
N LEU A 2 -4.40 -47.50 64.88
CA LEU A 2 -4.62 -46.06 64.72
C LEU A 2 -4.91 -45.80 63.25
N VAL A 3 -6.00 -45.13 62.97
CA VAL A 3 -6.39 -44.66 61.68
C VAL A 3 -6.02 -43.16 61.61
N THR A 4 -5.04 -42.81 60.79
CA THR A 4 -4.66 -41.44 60.57
C THR A 4 -5.42 -40.89 59.33
N ALA A 5 -6.28 -39.91 59.59
CA ALA A 5 -6.96 -39.16 58.52
C ALA A 5 -6.06 -38.08 57.98
N ALA A 6 -5.77 -38.11 56.66
CA ALA A 6 -5.06 -37.07 55.95
C ALA A 6 -6.06 -36.02 55.51
N VAL A 7 -5.86 -34.75 55.93
CA VAL A 7 -6.57 -33.56 55.45
C VAL A 7 -5.83 -33.00 54.29
N ALA A 8 -6.42 -33.03 53.09
CA ALA A 8 -5.92 -32.35 51.92
C ALA A 8 -6.35 -30.88 51.91
N ALA A 9 -5.41 -29.98 52.11
CA ALA A 9 -5.63 -28.54 51.96
C ALA A 9 -5.53 -28.18 50.48
N ALA A 10 -6.65 -27.75 49.87
CA ALA A 10 -6.67 -27.17 48.52
C ALA A 10 -6.23 -25.71 48.61
N LEU A 11 -5.05 -25.42 48.09
CA LEU A 11 -4.56 -24.05 47.86
C LEU A 11 -5.23 -23.49 46.61
N LEU A 12 -6.18 -22.60 46.81
CA LEU A 12 -6.71 -21.72 45.76
C LEU A 12 -5.65 -20.67 45.45
N LEU A 13 -4.91 -20.88 44.37
CA LEU A 13 -4.08 -19.82 43.76
C LEU A 13 -5.01 -18.83 43.05
N ALA A 14 -5.32 -17.72 43.70
CA ALA A 14 -5.89 -16.56 43.10
C ALA A 14 -4.80 -15.95 42.19
N SER A 15 -4.89 -16.22 40.87
CA SER A 15 -4.12 -15.54 39.87
C SER A 15 -4.64 -14.11 39.77
N CYS A 16 -3.98 -13.17 40.44
CA CYS A 16 -4.09 -11.75 40.15
C CYS A 16 -3.46 -11.54 38.77
N GLY A 17 -4.29 -11.54 37.74
CA GLY A 17 -3.92 -11.05 36.45
C GLY A 17 -3.65 -9.55 36.53
N GLY A 18 -2.38 -9.17 36.69
CA GLY A 18 -1.95 -7.81 36.52
C GLY A 18 -2.26 -7.41 35.08
N SER A 19 -3.14 -6.43 34.89
CA SER A 19 -3.30 -5.70 33.66
C SER A 19 -2.05 -4.84 33.49
N ASP A 20 -1.05 -5.36 32.80
CA ASP A 20 -0.03 -4.54 32.18
C ASP A 20 -0.74 -3.73 31.09
N ASP A 21 -1.15 -2.51 31.41
CA ASP A 21 -1.48 -1.46 30.47
C ASP A 21 -0.19 -1.07 29.74
N ALA A 22 0.27 -1.96 28.86
CA ALA A 22 1.30 -1.64 27.89
C ALA A 22 0.75 -0.51 26.99
N LYS A 23 1.50 0.56 26.84
CA LYS A 23 1.28 1.71 25.94
C LYS A 23 1.31 1.32 24.46
N GLY A 24 0.88 0.12 24.09
CA GLY A 24 0.75 -0.41 22.74
C GLY A 24 -0.73 -0.53 22.38
N GLY A 25 -1.10 -0.19 21.13
CA GLY A 25 -2.46 -0.36 20.61
C GLY A 25 -2.96 -1.80 20.72
N LYS A 26 -4.27 -2.00 20.60
CA LYS A 26 -4.89 -3.34 20.59
C LYS A 26 -4.36 -4.15 19.40
N LYS A 27 -4.08 -5.43 19.62
CA LYS A 27 -3.68 -6.37 18.57
C LYS A 27 -4.87 -7.24 18.16
N VAL A 28 -5.08 -7.40 16.87
CA VAL A 28 -6.10 -8.25 16.27
C VAL A 28 -5.40 -9.21 15.31
N SER A 29 -5.44 -10.50 15.63
CA SER A 29 -4.79 -11.51 14.81
C SER A 29 -5.76 -12.06 13.76
N ILE A 30 -5.30 -12.15 12.53
CA ILE A 30 -6.03 -12.64 11.36
C ILE A 30 -5.26 -13.79 10.73
N ALA A 31 -5.95 -14.87 10.43
CA ALA A 31 -5.43 -15.94 9.58
C ALA A 31 -6.08 -15.84 8.18
N LEU A 32 -5.27 -15.83 7.14
CA LEU A 32 -5.73 -16.02 5.76
C LEU A 32 -5.87 -17.51 5.49
N THR A 33 -7.03 -17.92 4.99
CA THR A 33 -7.34 -19.30 4.64
C THR A 33 -8.05 -19.34 3.30
N ASN A 34 -8.12 -20.51 2.68
CA ASN A 34 -8.87 -20.68 1.42
C ASN A 34 -10.38 -20.37 1.53
N ASN A 35 -10.90 -20.21 2.75
CA ASN A 35 -12.27 -19.78 3.04
C ASN A 35 -12.37 -18.27 3.36
N GLY A 36 -11.29 -17.51 3.24
CA GLY A 36 -11.19 -16.08 3.56
C GLY A 36 -10.55 -15.80 4.92
N CYS A 37 -10.88 -14.66 5.50
CA CYS A 37 -10.35 -14.22 6.79
C CYS A 37 -10.89 -15.07 7.96
N ALA A 38 -10.03 -15.48 8.85
CA ALA A 38 -10.42 -16.16 10.10
C ALA A 38 -9.87 -15.40 11.32
N PRO A 39 -10.73 -14.96 12.25
CA PRO A 39 -12.19 -15.06 12.20
C PRO A 39 -12.86 -14.05 11.24
N ALA A 40 -13.96 -14.45 10.60
CA ALA A 40 -14.73 -13.56 9.70
C ALA A 40 -15.54 -12.48 10.45
N LYS A 41 -15.74 -12.63 11.76
CA LYS A 41 -16.39 -11.66 12.62
C LYS A 41 -15.41 -11.21 13.69
N LEU A 42 -15.07 -9.95 13.64
CA LEU A 42 -14.09 -9.31 14.52
C LEU A 42 -14.76 -8.25 15.39
N SER A 43 -14.23 -8.05 16.58
CA SER A 43 -14.61 -6.93 17.44
C SER A 43 -13.38 -6.37 18.16
N THR A 44 -13.27 -5.05 18.22
CA THR A 44 -12.20 -4.35 18.95
C THR A 44 -12.75 -3.06 19.55
N PRO A 45 -12.22 -2.56 20.67
CA PRO A 45 -12.51 -1.20 21.12
C PRO A 45 -11.97 -0.15 20.15
N ALA A 46 -12.61 1.03 20.13
CA ALA A 46 -12.11 2.17 19.37
C ALA A 46 -10.70 2.60 19.82
N GLY A 47 -9.92 3.12 18.88
CA GLY A 47 -8.57 3.62 19.12
C GLY A 47 -7.51 2.90 18.29
N PRO A 48 -6.22 3.04 18.69
CA PRO A 48 -5.11 2.40 18.01
C PRO A 48 -5.26 0.87 17.99
N THR A 49 -5.24 0.30 16.80
CA THR A 49 -5.39 -1.14 16.57
C THR A 49 -4.36 -1.59 15.55
N THR A 50 -3.60 -2.63 15.88
CA THR A 50 -2.67 -3.30 14.96
C THR A 50 -3.27 -4.63 14.53
N PHE A 51 -3.41 -4.83 13.24
CA PHE A 51 -3.76 -6.10 12.63
C PHE A 51 -2.49 -6.90 12.39
N GLU A 52 -2.44 -8.11 12.90
CA GLU A 52 -1.36 -9.08 12.66
C GLU A 52 -1.92 -10.19 11.79
N ILE A 53 -1.44 -10.30 10.55
CA ILE A 53 -1.99 -11.17 9.53
C ILE A 53 -1.00 -12.28 9.24
N THR A 54 -1.48 -13.53 9.19
CA THR A 54 -0.65 -14.69 8.84
C THR A 54 -1.40 -15.54 7.83
N ASN A 55 -0.75 -15.85 6.70
CA ASN A 55 -1.29 -16.80 5.75
C ASN A 55 -1.04 -18.24 6.24
N LYS A 56 -2.11 -19.03 6.36
CA LYS A 56 -2.10 -20.42 6.82
C LYS A 56 -2.48 -21.38 5.69
N GLY A 57 -1.67 -21.40 4.63
CA GLY A 57 -1.86 -22.33 3.52
C GLY A 57 -2.89 -21.88 2.51
N SER A 58 -3.13 -20.58 2.35
CA SER A 58 -4.02 -20.06 1.32
C SER A 58 -3.25 -19.60 0.09
N ASP A 59 -3.71 -20.05 -1.07
CA ASP A 59 -3.34 -19.56 -2.38
C ASP A 59 -4.36 -18.55 -2.95
N LYS A 60 -5.53 -18.39 -2.30
CA LYS A 60 -6.63 -17.51 -2.70
C LYS A 60 -6.69 -16.24 -1.88
N ALA A 61 -6.51 -16.37 -0.56
CA ALA A 61 -6.51 -15.25 0.35
C ALA A 61 -5.05 -14.85 0.64
N THR A 62 -4.54 -13.85 -0.06
CA THR A 62 -3.16 -13.38 0.05
C THR A 62 -3.05 -11.94 0.53
N GLU A 63 -4.19 -11.35 0.90
CA GLU A 63 -4.31 -9.96 1.36
C GLU A 63 -5.30 -9.85 2.51
N PHE A 64 -5.23 -8.76 3.25
CA PHE A 64 -6.23 -8.39 4.26
C PHE A 64 -6.46 -6.89 4.23
N GLU A 65 -7.72 -6.51 4.05
CA GLU A 65 -8.16 -5.12 4.02
C GLU A 65 -9.17 -4.82 5.12
N VAL A 66 -9.16 -3.58 5.60
CA VAL A 66 -10.23 -2.97 6.42
C VAL A 66 -10.87 -1.84 5.63
N GLN A 67 -12.14 -2.01 5.30
CA GLN A 67 -12.90 -1.09 4.45
C GLN A 67 -14.01 -0.35 5.23
N LYS A 68 -14.28 0.90 4.85
CA LYS A 68 -15.44 1.67 5.27
C LYS A 68 -16.21 2.16 4.04
N GLY A 69 -17.36 1.55 3.77
CA GLY A 69 -18.03 1.73 2.48
C GLY A 69 -17.19 1.12 1.36
N SER A 70 -16.83 1.94 0.38
CA SER A 70 -15.94 1.57 -0.74
C SER A 70 -14.49 2.00 -0.55
N GLU A 71 -14.15 2.64 0.57
CA GLU A 71 -12.80 3.12 0.86
C GLU A 71 -12.03 2.08 1.66
N ILE A 72 -10.83 1.74 1.21
CA ILE A 72 -9.85 0.92 1.92
C ILE A 72 -9.09 1.82 2.89
N LEU A 73 -9.24 1.57 4.20
CA LEU A 73 -8.58 2.36 5.25
C LEU A 73 -7.16 1.88 5.54
N GLY A 74 -6.89 0.64 5.23
CA GLY A 74 -5.59 0.01 5.37
C GLY A 74 -5.66 -1.44 4.95
N GLU A 75 -4.57 -1.90 4.40
CA GLU A 75 -4.41 -3.22 3.81
C GLU A 75 -3.01 -3.78 4.04
N LYS A 76 -2.87 -5.04 3.78
CA LYS A 76 -1.61 -5.74 3.68
C LYS A 76 -1.74 -6.83 2.63
N GLU A 77 -1.01 -6.66 1.56
CA GLU A 77 -1.01 -7.54 0.40
C GLU A 77 0.18 -8.49 0.35
N ASN A 78 0.17 -9.36 -0.65
CA ASN A 78 1.27 -10.26 -0.99
C ASN A 78 1.74 -11.15 0.17
N ILE A 79 0.81 -11.54 1.06
CA ILE A 79 1.08 -12.47 2.15
C ILE A 79 0.88 -13.89 1.63
N THR A 80 1.91 -14.44 0.98
CA THR A 80 1.88 -15.83 0.50
C THR A 80 1.96 -16.83 1.65
N ASP A 81 1.71 -18.12 1.37
CA ASP A 81 1.67 -19.17 2.39
C ASP A 81 2.88 -19.14 3.34
N GLY A 82 2.60 -19.24 4.63
CA GLY A 82 3.58 -19.20 5.72
C GLY A 82 4.12 -17.80 6.05
N LEU A 83 3.81 -16.78 5.25
CA LEU A 83 4.23 -15.40 5.55
C LEU A 83 3.24 -14.69 6.50
N SER A 84 3.75 -13.65 7.13
CA SER A 84 2.97 -12.76 7.99
C SER A 84 3.26 -11.30 7.64
N GLY A 85 2.30 -10.44 7.98
CA GLY A 85 2.41 -9.01 7.86
C GLY A 85 1.58 -8.29 8.90
N SER A 86 1.73 -6.98 9.00
CA SER A 86 0.90 -6.18 9.91
C SER A 86 0.75 -4.76 9.41
N PHE A 87 -0.36 -4.13 9.80
CA PHE A 87 -0.56 -2.69 9.68
C PHE A 87 -1.38 -2.17 10.87
N SER A 88 -1.35 -0.86 11.08
CA SER A 88 -2.04 -0.23 12.20
C SER A 88 -3.02 0.84 11.71
N LEU A 89 -4.17 0.94 12.39
CA LEU A 89 -5.19 1.98 12.17
C LEU A 89 -5.59 2.60 13.50
N ASN A 90 -6.08 3.84 13.46
CA ASN A 90 -6.79 4.45 14.57
C ASN A 90 -8.30 4.41 14.29
N LEU A 91 -8.97 3.35 14.80
CA LEU A 91 -10.34 3.03 14.47
C LEU A 91 -11.33 3.84 15.30
N GLN A 92 -12.33 4.42 14.63
CA GLN A 92 -13.49 5.05 15.27
C GLN A 92 -14.59 4.01 15.50
N PRO A 93 -15.50 4.23 16.48
CA PRO A 93 -16.65 3.34 16.67
C PRO A 93 -17.47 3.21 15.39
N GLY A 94 -17.86 2.00 15.07
CA GLY A 94 -18.64 1.74 13.86
C GLY A 94 -18.51 0.34 13.34
N ARG A 95 -19.02 0.15 12.13
CA ARG A 95 -19.00 -1.14 11.43
C ARG A 95 -18.15 -1.00 10.18
N TYR A 96 -17.24 -1.92 10.01
CA TYR A 96 -16.29 -2.00 8.90
C TYR A 96 -16.44 -3.34 8.21
N THR A 97 -16.09 -3.37 6.94
CA THR A 97 -15.96 -4.62 6.18
C THR A 97 -14.49 -5.07 6.21
N THR A 98 -14.25 -6.37 6.29
CA THR A 98 -12.93 -6.94 6.04
C THR A 98 -12.95 -7.78 4.79
N PHE A 99 -11.85 -7.80 4.06
CA PHE A 99 -11.70 -8.52 2.80
C PHE A 99 -10.35 -9.24 2.79
N CYS A 100 -10.27 -10.42 2.16
CA CYS A 100 -9.08 -11.28 2.16
C CYS A 100 -8.75 -11.84 0.77
N GLY A 101 -9.12 -11.13 -0.27
CA GLY A 101 -8.85 -11.52 -1.64
C GLY A 101 -10.07 -11.95 -2.44
N GLN A 102 -9.92 -11.85 -3.75
CA GLN A 102 -11.02 -12.13 -4.69
C GLN A 102 -11.56 -13.56 -4.55
N GLY A 103 -12.89 -13.69 -4.63
CA GLY A 103 -13.57 -14.96 -4.47
C GLY A 103 -13.70 -15.45 -3.03
N THR A 104 -13.25 -14.69 -2.03
CA THR A 104 -13.45 -14.98 -0.61
C THR A 104 -14.65 -14.21 -0.04
N PRO A 105 -15.36 -14.75 0.97
CA PRO A 105 -16.43 -14.02 1.65
C PRO A 105 -15.88 -12.79 2.40
N LYS A 106 -16.58 -11.66 2.28
CA LYS A 106 -16.30 -10.49 3.10
C LYS A 106 -16.64 -10.74 4.57
N GLY A 107 -15.75 -10.31 5.47
CA GLY A 107 -15.96 -10.35 6.90
C GLY A 107 -16.51 -9.03 7.47
N VAL A 108 -16.65 -8.97 8.78
CA VAL A 108 -17.15 -7.80 9.50
C VAL A 108 -16.25 -7.52 10.72
N LEU A 109 -15.85 -6.26 10.85
CA LEU A 109 -15.21 -5.74 12.06
C LEU A 109 -16.16 -4.73 12.73
N VAL A 110 -16.50 -4.99 13.98
CA VAL A 110 -17.28 -4.09 14.83
C VAL A 110 -16.34 -3.39 15.80
N VAL A 111 -16.26 -2.07 15.69
CA VAL A 111 -15.50 -1.22 16.61
C VAL A 111 -16.44 -0.65 17.65
N THR A 112 -16.20 -0.98 18.91
CA THR A 112 -17.08 -0.65 20.04
C THR A 112 -16.50 0.48 20.90
N GLY A 113 -17.33 1.05 21.78
CA GLY A 113 -16.91 2.07 22.75
C GLY A 113 -17.19 3.48 22.26
N LYS A 114 -16.56 4.45 22.91
CA LYS A 114 -16.70 5.88 22.57
C LYS A 114 -15.63 6.27 21.57
N ALA A 115 -15.96 7.20 20.65
CA ALA A 115 -14.96 7.82 19.80
C ALA A 115 -13.83 8.39 20.67
N GLN A 116 -12.63 7.92 20.45
CA GLN A 116 -11.47 8.53 21.09
C GLN A 116 -11.17 9.81 20.33
N LYS A 117 -11.21 10.95 21.05
CA LYS A 117 -10.62 12.17 20.48
C LYS A 117 -9.14 11.87 20.29
N ALA A 118 -8.69 11.86 19.05
CA ALA A 118 -7.26 11.83 18.79
C ALA A 118 -6.63 12.96 19.62
N GLN A 119 -5.60 12.66 20.42
CA GLN A 119 -4.85 13.74 21.06
C GLN A 119 -4.36 14.67 19.96
N ALA A 120 -4.69 15.95 20.10
CA ALA A 120 -4.26 16.95 19.14
C ALA A 120 -2.72 16.87 18.98
N ASN A 121 -2.28 16.49 17.82
CA ASN A 121 -0.86 16.43 17.48
C ASN A 121 -0.61 17.33 16.27
N PRO A 122 -0.22 18.61 16.50
CA PRO A 122 -0.06 19.57 15.42
C PRO A 122 0.90 19.10 14.31
N GLN A 123 1.83 18.20 14.63
CA GLN A 123 2.77 17.67 13.63
C GLN A 123 2.12 16.60 12.76
N LEU A 124 1.29 15.71 13.34
CA LEU A 124 0.53 14.75 12.56
C LEU A 124 -0.54 15.45 11.71
N ASP A 125 -1.21 16.45 12.28
CA ASP A 125 -2.16 17.27 11.51
C ASP A 125 -1.49 18.01 10.35
N ALA A 126 -0.26 18.52 10.55
CA ALA A 126 0.53 19.14 9.50
C ALA A 126 0.97 18.13 8.45
N ALA A 127 1.33 16.90 8.86
CA ALA A 127 1.70 15.83 7.96
C ALA A 127 0.53 15.44 7.04
N VAL A 128 -0.66 15.24 7.61
CA VAL A 128 -1.87 14.92 6.86
C VAL A 128 -2.21 16.02 5.85
N ARG A 129 -2.23 17.29 6.29
CA ARG A 129 -2.46 18.41 5.36
C ARG A 129 -1.38 18.55 4.29
N GLY A 130 -0.14 18.21 4.63
CA GLY A 130 0.98 18.21 3.68
C GLY A 130 0.81 17.11 2.62
N TYR A 131 0.38 15.94 3.05
CA TYR A 131 0.14 14.81 2.18
C TYR A 131 -1.08 15.03 1.28
N ASP A 132 -2.18 15.54 1.82
CA ASP A 132 -3.37 15.92 1.02
C ASP A 132 -2.99 16.87 -0.12
N ARG A 133 -2.23 17.93 0.16
CA ARG A 133 -1.73 18.84 -0.90
C ARG A 133 -0.86 18.10 -1.92
N TYR A 134 0.08 17.28 -1.44
CA TYR A 134 0.96 16.52 -2.33
C TYR A 134 0.18 15.61 -3.29
N VAL A 135 -0.80 14.86 -2.78
CA VAL A 135 -1.64 13.98 -3.60
C VAL A 135 -2.43 14.79 -4.63
N ARG A 136 -3.07 15.88 -4.23
CA ARG A 136 -3.80 16.79 -5.16
C ARG A 136 -2.88 17.33 -6.25
N ASP A 137 -1.68 17.80 -5.89
CA ASP A 137 -0.70 18.30 -6.86
C ASP A 137 -0.27 17.20 -7.85
N GLN A 138 -0.07 15.96 -7.36
CA GLN A 138 0.26 14.83 -8.25
C GLN A 138 -0.91 14.48 -9.17
N VAL A 139 -2.16 14.46 -8.69
CA VAL A 139 -3.34 14.14 -9.50
C VAL A 139 -3.59 15.20 -10.58
N VAL A 140 -3.45 16.49 -10.27
CA VAL A 140 -3.54 17.58 -11.28
C VAL A 140 -2.45 17.41 -12.36
N ALA A 141 -1.22 17.08 -11.94
CA ALA A 141 -0.13 16.82 -12.87
C ALA A 141 -0.35 15.52 -13.67
N LEU A 142 -0.88 14.46 -13.04
CA LEU A 142 -1.27 13.21 -13.70
C LEU A 142 -2.30 13.48 -14.79
N ARG A 143 -3.39 14.18 -14.47
CA ARG A 143 -4.43 14.52 -15.43
C ARG A 143 -3.89 15.26 -16.64
N THR A 144 -3.01 16.23 -16.43
CA THR A 144 -2.37 16.99 -17.51
C THR A 144 -1.48 16.10 -18.38
N ALA A 145 -0.66 15.25 -17.75
CA ALA A 145 0.25 14.36 -18.46
C ALA A 145 -0.50 13.23 -19.20
N THR A 146 -1.52 12.64 -18.56
CA THR A 146 -2.39 11.62 -19.15
C THR A 146 -3.10 12.18 -20.38
N LYS A 147 -3.67 13.39 -20.28
CA LYS A 147 -4.34 14.01 -21.42
C LYS A 147 -3.38 14.23 -22.60
N ALA A 148 -2.16 14.69 -22.36
CA ALA A 148 -1.18 14.85 -23.43
C ALA A 148 -0.80 13.51 -24.09
N PHE A 149 -0.67 12.46 -23.27
CA PHE A 149 -0.41 11.10 -23.72
C PHE A 149 -1.58 10.54 -24.55
N THR A 150 -2.80 10.61 -24.04
CA THR A 150 -4.01 10.08 -24.70
C THR A 150 -4.34 10.87 -25.97
N ASP A 151 -4.07 12.18 -26.02
CA ASP A 151 -4.20 12.99 -27.26
C ASP A 151 -3.24 12.49 -28.36
N ALA A 152 -1.99 12.14 -28.01
CA ALA A 152 -1.04 11.55 -28.95
C ALA A 152 -1.51 10.15 -29.44
N VAL A 153 -2.08 9.33 -28.52
CA VAL A 153 -2.67 8.03 -28.88
C VAL A 153 -3.82 8.20 -29.86
N ARG A 154 -4.74 9.13 -29.62
CA ARG A 154 -5.87 9.44 -30.52
C ARG A 154 -5.44 9.97 -31.87
N ALA A 155 -4.37 10.75 -31.88
CA ALA A 155 -3.79 11.29 -33.12
C ALA A 155 -3.04 10.25 -33.97
N GLY A 156 -2.82 9.04 -33.45
CA GLY A 156 -2.03 8.02 -34.13
C GLY A 156 -0.52 8.23 -34.05
N ASP A 157 -0.05 9.18 -33.23
CA ASP A 157 1.36 9.52 -33.09
C ASP A 157 2.05 8.61 -32.06
N VAL A 158 2.50 7.44 -32.55
CA VAL A 158 3.13 6.39 -31.73
C VAL A 158 4.37 6.91 -31.00
N GLU A 159 5.24 7.63 -31.70
CA GLU A 159 6.50 8.09 -31.11
C GLU A 159 6.26 9.15 -30.03
N LYS A 160 5.33 10.06 -30.28
CA LYS A 160 4.93 11.05 -29.27
C LYS A 160 4.27 10.41 -28.08
N ALA A 161 3.40 9.42 -28.28
CA ALA A 161 2.76 8.67 -27.21
C ALA A 161 3.80 7.97 -26.33
N LYS A 162 4.79 7.26 -26.91
CA LYS A 162 5.89 6.64 -26.17
C LYS A 162 6.70 7.65 -25.34
N GLN A 163 6.99 8.84 -25.91
CA GLN A 163 7.72 9.88 -25.19
C GLN A 163 6.97 10.45 -23.99
N LEU A 164 5.63 10.48 -24.05
CA LEU A 164 4.77 11.04 -22.99
C LEU A 164 4.37 10.02 -21.93
N TYR A 165 4.48 8.74 -22.22
CA TYR A 165 4.03 7.64 -21.36
C TYR A 165 4.65 7.71 -19.95
N ALA A 166 5.97 7.70 -19.86
CA ALA A 166 6.67 7.73 -18.56
C ALA A 166 6.31 8.96 -17.72
N ALA A 167 6.06 10.11 -18.34
CA ALA A 167 5.70 11.33 -17.62
C ALA A 167 4.33 11.25 -16.93
N ALA A 168 3.38 10.50 -17.51
CA ALA A 168 2.09 10.23 -16.90
C ALA A 168 2.25 9.15 -15.79
N ARG A 169 2.92 8.03 -16.09
CA ARG A 169 3.18 6.94 -15.15
C ARG A 169 3.78 7.43 -13.84
N VAL A 170 4.87 8.18 -13.87
CA VAL A 170 5.56 8.74 -12.69
C VAL A 170 4.59 9.47 -11.74
N ARG A 171 3.55 10.10 -12.24
CA ARG A 171 2.58 10.82 -11.40
C ARG A 171 1.65 9.87 -10.69
N TYR A 172 1.24 8.82 -11.37
CA TYR A 172 0.39 7.77 -10.81
C TYR A 172 1.15 6.97 -9.75
N GLU A 173 2.30 6.44 -10.09
CA GLU A 173 3.16 5.64 -9.22
C GLU A 173 3.47 6.31 -7.87
N ARG A 174 3.59 7.62 -7.83
CA ARG A 174 3.82 8.38 -6.61
C ARG A 174 2.66 8.38 -5.63
N ILE A 175 1.45 8.09 -6.10
CA ILE A 175 0.21 8.16 -5.31
C ILE A 175 -0.61 6.88 -5.42
N GLU A 176 -0.08 5.82 -5.98
CA GLU A 176 -0.74 4.55 -6.23
C GLU A 176 -1.56 4.05 -5.01
N PRO A 177 -1.06 4.05 -3.75
CA PRO A 177 -1.85 3.62 -2.60
C PRO A 177 -3.11 4.46 -2.36
N VAL A 178 -3.15 5.68 -2.88
CA VAL A 178 -4.35 6.52 -2.82
C VAL A 178 -5.36 6.07 -3.86
N ALA A 179 -4.91 5.72 -5.07
CA ALA A 179 -5.79 5.19 -6.12
C ALA A 179 -6.37 3.83 -5.71
N GLU A 180 -5.55 2.94 -5.18
CA GLU A 180 -5.93 1.62 -4.63
C GLU A 180 -7.02 1.76 -3.56
N SER A 181 -6.93 2.78 -2.70
CA SER A 181 -7.93 3.03 -1.65
C SER A 181 -9.35 3.29 -2.19
N PHE A 182 -9.49 3.57 -3.48
CA PHE A 182 -10.79 3.74 -4.14
C PHE A 182 -11.30 2.48 -4.85
N GLY A 183 -10.75 1.32 -4.55
CA GLY A 183 -11.22 0.01 -5.02
C GLY A 183 -11.03 -0.19 -6.52
N GLY A 184 -12.12 -0.40 -7.26
CA GLY A 184 -12.03 -0.74 -8.69
C GLY A 184 -11.46 0.34 -9.63
N LEU A 185 -11.04 1.50 -9.09
CA LEU A 185 -10.49 2.57 -9.91
C LEU A 185 -9.03 2.31 -10.28
N ASP A 186 -8.25 1.77 -9.36
CA ASP A 186 -6.89 1.38 -9.61
C ASP A 186 -6.77 0.35 -10.75
N PRO A 187 -7.43 -0.82 -10.73
CA PRO A 187 -7.34 -1.76 -11.84
C PRO A 187 -7.89 -1.21 -13.17
N ALA A 188 -8.76 -0.21 -13.17
CA ALA A 188 -9.22 0.42 -14.39
C ALA A 188 -8.14 1.31 -15.04
N ILE A 189 -7.26 1.91 -14.23
CA ILE A 189 -6.16 2.79 -14.66
C ILE A 189 -4.89 1.99 -14.95
N ASP A 190 -4.57 0.98 -14.11
CA ASP A 190 -3.22 0.43 -14.02
C ASP A 190 -3.09 -1.11 -14.08
N ALA A 191 -4.19 -1.87 -14.19
CA ALA A 191 -4.08 -3.33 -14.22
C ALA A 191 -3.16 -3.84 -15.34
N ARG A 192 -2.21 -4.68 -14.94
CA ARG A 192 -1.39 -5.47 -15.88
C ARG A 192 -2.23 -6.61 -16.46
N ILE A 193 -1.85 -7.14 -17.63
CA ILE A 193 -2.61 -8.19 -18.29
C ILE A 193 -2.85 -9.43 -17.41
N ASN A 194 -1.92 -9.72 -16.50
CA ASN A 194 -2.03 -10.87 -15.59
C ASN A 194 -3.04 -10.65 -14.46
N ASP A 195 -3.37 -9.39 -14.15
CA ASP A 195 -4.30 -9.03 -13.08
C ASP A 195 -5.74 -8.94 -13.58
N VAL A 196 -5.92 -8.95 -14.92
CA VAL A 196 -7.25 -8.89 -15.54
C VAL A 196 -7.93 -10.25 -15.48
N ALA A 197 -9.06 -10.33 -14.79
CA ALA A 197 -9.82 -11.56 -14.69
C ALA A 197 -10.39 -11.98 -16.05
N LYS A 198 -10.52 -13.29 -16.26
CA LYS A 198 -11.03 -13.84 -17.53
C LYS A 198 -12.43 -13.28 -17.85
N GLY A 199 -12.53 -12.60 -18.98
CA GLY A 199 -13.78 -12.00 -19.48
C GLY A 199 -13.99 -10.56 -19.04
N GLN A 200 -13.09 -9.98 -18.28
CA GLN A 200 -13.06 -8.54 -18.03
C GLN A 200 -12.35 -7.81 -19.17
N GLU A 201 -12.76 -6.58 -19.40
CA GLU A 201 -12.07 -5.68 -20.34
C GLU A 201 -10.78 -5.18 -19.72
N TRP A 202 -9.69 -5.26 -20.47
CA TRP A 202 -8.42 -4.69 -20.08
C TRP A 202 -8.28 -3.25 -20.58
N THR A 203 -8.20 -2.31 -19.67
CA THR A 203 -8.10 -0.86 -19.93
C THR A 203 -6.80 -0.28 -19.32
N GLY A 204 -6.68 1.02 -19.27
CA GLY A 204 -5.61 1.70 -18.56
C GLY A 204 -4.30 1.83 -19.33
N PHE A 205 -3.27 2.23 -18.59
CA PHE A 205 -1.95 2.53 -19.14
C PHE A 205 -1.31 1.32 -19.82
N HIS A 206 -1.26 0.17 -19.16
CA HIS A 206 -0.57 -1.03 -19.66
C HIS A 206 -1.24 -1.64 -20.90
N ARG A 207 -2.54 -1.40 -21.08
CA ARG A 207 -3.21 -1.80 -22.32
C ARG A 207 -2.73 -0.98 -23.51
N ILE A 208 -2.51 0.31 -23.33
CA ILE A 208 -1.96 1.19 -24.36
C ILE A 208 -0.47 0.92 -24.56
N GLU A 209 0.30 0.73 -23.48
CA GLU A 209 1.70 0.34 -23.50
C GLU A 209 1.93 -0.86 -24.43
N GLN A 210 1.14 -1.94 -24.24
CA GLN A 210 1.25 -3.11 -25.09
C GLN A 210 1.09 -2.76 -26.58
N ALA A 211 0.10 -1.95 -26.94
CA ALA A 211 -0.12 -1.58 -28.34
C ALA A 211 1.04 -0.76 -28.92
N LEU A 212 1.59 0.15 -28.13
CA LEU A 212 2.68 1.02 -28.54
C LEU A 212 4.00 0.25 -28.74
N TRP A 213 4.37 -0.61 -27.80
CA TRP A 213 5.69 -1.27 -27.83
C TRP A 213 5.71 -2.59 -28.57
N THR A 214 4.62 -3.38 -28.55
CA THR A 214 4.60 -4.67 -29.27
C THR A 214 4.10 -4.55 -30.68
N LYS A 215 3.15 -3.64 -30.97
CA LYS A 215 2.53 -3.50 -32.28
C LYS A 215 2.99 -2.26 -33.04
N GLY A 216 3.67 -1.32 -32.38
CA GLY A 216 4.05 -0.04 -32.95
C GLY A 216 2.83 0.74 -33.49
N SER A 217 1.69 0.66 -32.84
CA SER A 217 0.43 1.18 -33.36
C SER A 217 -0.51 1.64 -32.25
N THR A 218 -1.30 2.66 -32.55
CA THR A 218 -2.41 3.14 -31.70
C THR A 218 -3.77 2.64 -32.19
N ASN A 219 -3.81 1.77 -33.20
CA ASN A 219 -5.06 1.29 -33.78
C ASN A 219 -5.94 0.59 -32.72
N GLY A 220 -7.18 1.05 -32.58
CA GLY A 220 -8.13 0.53 -31.59
C GLY A 220 -7.90 1.03 -30.16
N MET A 221 -6.92 1.94 -29.94
CA MET A 221 -6.63 2.45 -28.58
C MET A 221 -7.38 3.74 -28.23
N ALA A 222 -8.07 4.39 -29.18
CA ALA A 222 -8.82 5.62 -28.88
C ALA A 222 -9.87 5.42 -27.77
N PRO A 223 -10.71 4.36 -27.75
CA PRO A 223 -11.66 4.12 -26.67
C PRO A 223 -10.98 3.84 -25.32
N ILE A 224 -9.80 3.17 -25.33
CA ILE A 224 -9.02 2.92 -24.12
C ILE A 224 -8.42 4.24 -23.57
N ALA A 225 -7.96 5.11 -24.47
CA ALA A 225 -7.47 6.43 -24.10
C ALA A 225 -8.58 7.33 -23.53
N ASP A 226 -9.80 7.25 -24.10
CA ASP A 226 -10.96 7.99 -23.58
C ASP A 226 -11.34 7.49 -22.18
N LYS A 227 -11.34 6.17 -21.97
CA LYS A 227 -11.61 5.56 -20.67
C LYS A 227 -10.55 5.95 -19.64
N LEU A 228 -9.27 5.95 -20.00
CA LEU A 228 -8.20 6.36 -19.11
C LEU A 228 -8.33 7.84 -18.68
N ASP A 229 -8.68 8.75 -19.61
CA ASP A 229 -8.95 10.16 -19.28
C ASP A 229 -10.13 10.31 -18.32
N GLU A 230 -11.19 9.50 -18.50
CA GLU A 230 -12.37 9.47 -17.62
C GLU A 230 -11.98 8.98 -16.21
N ASP A 231 -11.25 7.87 -16.12
CA ASP A 231 -10.86 7.26 -14.85
C ASP A 231 -9.90 8.15 -14.04
N VAL A 232 -8.95 8.81 -14.70
CA VAL A 232 -8.08 9.81 -14.05
C VAL A 232 -8.88 11.05 -13.61
N GLY A 233 -9.92 11.45 -14.37
CA GLY A 233 -10.85 12.51 -13.95
C GLY A 233 -11.69 12.11 -12.74
N LEU A 234 -12.10 10.84 -12.66
CA LEU A 234 -12.80 10.30 -11.49
C LEU A 234 -11.87 10.22 -10.28
N LEU A 235 -10.61 9.82 -10.46
CA LEU A 235 -9.59 9.84 -9.42
C LEU A 235 -9.44 11.24 -8.81
N GLU A 236 -9.33 12.28 -9.63
CA GLU A 236 -9.28 13.68 -9.17
C GLU A 236 -10.48 14.01 -8.27
N THR A 237 -11.68 13.69 -8.72
CA THR A 237 -12.92 13.92 -7.95
C THR A 237 -12.94 13.19 -6.61
N LYS A 238 -12.43 11.95 -6.56
CA LYS A 238 -12.38 11.15 -5.33
C LYS A 238 -11.31 11.68 -4.37
N VAL A 239 -10.15 12.07 -4.88
CA VAL A 239 -9.08 12.68 -4.10
C VAL A 239 -9.53 14.01 -3.49
N ASP A 240 -10.33 14.81 -4.20
CA ASP A 240 -10.88 16.06 -3.69
C ASP A 240 -11.84 15.87 -2.51
N ALA A 241 -12.51 14.73 -2.45
CA ALA A 241 -13.41 14.37 -1.36
C ALA A 241 -12.74 13.56 -0.24
N ALA A 242 -11.52 13.08 -0.45
CA ALA A 242 -10.82 12.20 0.48
C ALA A 242 -10.33 12.93 1.74
N SER A 243 -10.16 12.15 2.80
CA SER A 243 -9.50 12.60 4.02
C SER A 243 -8.58 11.49 4.51
N TYR A 244 -7.37 11.85 4.89
CA TYR A 244 -6.34 10.90 5.28
C TYR A 244 -6.13 10.88 6.79
N GLN A 245 -5.70 9.72 7.30
CA GLN A 245 -5.22 9.58 8.68
C GLN A 245 -3.70 9.39 8.68
N PRO A 246 -2.97 9.80 9.73
CA PRO A 246 -1.51 9.62 9.80
C PRO A 246 -1.06 8.17 9.57
N ALA A 247 -1.82 7.19 10.06
CA ALA A 247 -1.52 5.77 9.87
C ALA A 247 -1.60 5.35 8.40
N GLN A 248 -2.57 5.87 7.63
CA GLN A 248 -2.71 5.56 6.20
C GLN A 248 -1.49 6.02 5.40
N LEU A 249 -0.91 7.19 5.73
CA LEU A 249 0.31 7.66 5.08
C LEU A 249 1.47 6.68 5.28
N ALA A 250 1.62 6.17 6.52
CA ALA A 250 2.69 5.23 6.85
C ALA A 250 2.45 3.86 6.20
N ASN A 251 1.22 3.36 6.25
CA ASN A 251 0.85 2.06 5.68
C ASN A 251 1.00 2.08 4.14
N GLY A 252 0.46 3.09 3.46
CA GLY A 252 0.59 3.21 2.00
C GLY A 252 2.06 3.31 1.55
N ALA A 253 2.91 4.04 2.29
CA ALA A 253 4.34 4.05 2.00
C ALA A 253 5.00 2.68 2.13
N VAL A 254 4.52 1.83 3.04
CA VAL A 254 5.01 0.44 3.20
C VAL A 254 4.52 -0.43 2.05
N GLU A 255 3.25 -0.31 1.65
CA GLU A 255 2.68 -1.11 0.56
C GLU A 255 3.36 -0.80 -0.78
N LEU A 256 3.56 0.46 -1.16
CA LEU A 256 4.37 0.84 -2.32
C LEU A 256 5.71 0.09 -2.37
N LEU A 257 6.44 0.08 -1.25
CA LEU A 257 7.76 -0.57 -1.22
C LEU A 257 7.66 -2.10 -1.25
N ASN A 258 6.63 -2.69 -0.65
CA ASN A 258 6.40 -4.13 -0.71
C ASN A 258 6.08 -4.58 -2.14
N GLU A 259 5.27 -3.83 -2.84
CA GLU A 259 4.94 -4.11 -4.23
C GLU A 259 6.18 -4.02 -5.12
N VAL A 260 6.97 -2.96 -4.97
CA VAL A 260 8.26 -2.82 -5.67
C VAL A 260 9.15 -4.03 -5.44
N SER A 261 9.32 -4.48 -4.18
CA SER A 261 10.28 -5.54 -3.87
C SER A 261 9.80 -6.94 -4.28
N LYS A 262 8.49 -7.16 -4.37
CA LYS A 262 7.90 -8.49 -4.60
C LYS A 262 7.40 -8.70 -6.02
N SER A 263 6.71 -7.73 -6.59
CA SER A 263 6.08 -7.85 -7.91
C SER A 263 6.81 -7.02 -8.97
N LYS A 264 6.93 -5.71 -8.81
CA LYS A 264 7.50 -4.81 -9.84
C LYS A 264 8.97 -5.11 -10.16
N ILE A 265 9.75 -5.61 -9.18
CA ILE A 265 11.15 -6.02 -9.38
C ILE A 265 11.31 -7.18 -10.38
N THR A 266 10.26 -7.91 -10.70
CA THR A 266 10.31 -8.99 -11.69
C THR A 266 10.43 -8.47 -13.13
N GLY A 267 10.02 -7.23 -13.39
CA GLY A 267 9.90 -6.62 -14.71
C GLY A 267 8.53 -6.87 -15.35
N GLU A 268 7.53 -7.18 -14.54
CA GLU A 268 6.15 -7.38 -14.99
C GLU A 268 5.36 -6.07 -15.01
N GLU A 269 5.85 -5.03 -14.39
CA GLU A 269 5.21 -3.72 -14.34
C GLU A 269 5.19 -3.09 -15.72
N GLU A 270 6.34 -2.75 -16.20
CA GLU A 270 6.54 -2.16 -17.53
C GLU A 270 6.98 -3.23 -18.53
N ARG A 271 6.18 -4.28 -18.65
CA ARG A 271 6.47 -5.51 -19.40
C ARG A 271 6.86 -5.29 -20.84
N TYR A 272 6.38 -4.24 -21.47
CA TYR A 272 6.56 -4.00 -22.90
C TYR A 272 7.51 -2.85 -23.18
N SER A 273 7.49 -1.83 -22.33
CA SER A 273 8.32 -0.63 -22.43
C SER A 273 9.68 -0.78 -21.77
N HIS A 274 9.79 -1.67 -20.77
CA HIS A 274 10.94 -1.86 -19.91
C HIS A 274 11.38 -0.59 -19.16
N LEU A 275 10.41 0.25 -18.78
CA LEU A 275 10.60 1.47 -18.01
C LEU A 275 10.52 1.26 -16.49
N ASP A 276 10.48 0.02 -16.02
CA ASP A 276 10.27 -0.40 -14.63
C ASP A 276 11.06 0.41 -13.59
N LEU A 277 12.31 0.81 -13.89
CA LEU A 277 13.11 1.63 -12.95
C LEU A 277 12.61 3.07 -12.81
N VAL A 278 11.84 3.56 -13.78
CA VAL A 278 11.19 4.88 -13.69
C VAL A 278 10.07 4.81 -12.67
N ASP A 279 9.25 3.78 -12.76
CA ASP A 279 8.12 3.54 -11.86
C ASP A 279 8.63 3.17 -10.45
N PHE A 280 9.63 2.29 -10.37
CA PHE A 280 10.32 1.99 -9.11
C PHE A 280 10.78 3.26 -8.36
N GLN A 281 11.47 4.19 -9.06
CA GLN A 281 11.89 5.45 -8.45
C GLN A 281 10.70 6.29 -8.01
N ALA A 282 9.61 6.31 -8.79
CA ALA A 282 8.41 7.07 -8.47
C ALA A 282 7.72 6.53 -7.21
N ASN A 283 7.62 5.22 -7.06
CA ASN A 283 7.11 4.58 -5.83
C ASN A 283 7.98 4.93 -4.61
N VAL A 284 9.31 4.85 -4.75
CA VAL A 284 10.24 5.26 -3.67
C VAL A 284 10.08 6.74 -3.32
N ASP A 285 9.91 7.61 -4.31
CA ASP A 285 9.67 9.05 -4.10
C ASP A 285 8.36 9.28 -3.33
N GLY A 286 7.28 8.57 -3.69
CA GLY A 286 5.98 8.64 -3.02
C GLY A 286 6.07 8.20 -1.56
N ALA A 287 6.67 7.05 -1.31
CA ALA A 287 6.93 6.54 0.05
C ALA A 287 7.80 7.50 0.86
N LYS A 288 8.85 8.06 0.25
CA LYS A 288 9.74 9.04 0.89
C LYS A 288 9.00 10.32 1.26
N GLN A 289 8.09 10.79 0.41
CA GLN A 289 7.28 11.98 0.70
C GLN A 289 6.39 11.78 1.92
N ALA A 290 5.70 10.65 2.03
CA ALA A 290 4.90 10.30 3.20
C ALA A 290 5.77 10.27 4.48
N PHE A 291 6.93 9.61 4.42
CA PHE A 291 7.88 9.58 5.54
C PHE A 291 8.39 10.97 5.93
N VAL A 292 8.79 11.81 4.99
CA VAL A 292 9.30 13.17 5.25
C VAL A 292 8.27 14.00 6.01
N LEU A 293 6.99 13.88 5.65
CA LEU A 293 5.90 14.58 6.32
C LEU A 293 5.65 14.04 7.74
N LEU A 294 5.76 12.73 7.96
CA LEU A 294 5.59 12.09 9.26
C LEU A 294 6.82 12.24 10.19
N ARG A 295 8.01 12.48 9.63
CA ARG A 295 9.28 12.49 10.34
C ARG A 295 9.32 13.43 11.56
N PRO A 296 8.75 14.66 11.54
CA PRO A 296 8.73 15.52 12.72
C PRO A 296 8.02 14.90 13.93
N ALA A 297 6.88 14.23 13.70
CA ALA A 297 6.16 13.53 14.76
C ALA A 297 6.91 12.25 15.21
N LEU A 298 7.46 11.51 14.27
CA LEU A 298 8.25 10.31 14.53
C LEU A 298 9.52 10.63 15.35
N ASN A 299 10.23 11.70 15.02
CA ASN A 299 11.43 12.13 15.74
C ASN A 299 11.19 12.40 17.24
N ARG A 300 10.01 12.88 17.61
CA ARG A 300 9.66 13.09 19.01
C ARG A 300 9.45 11.80 19.78
N ARG A 301 8.98 10.75 19.11
CA ARG A 301 8.60 9.46 19.72
C ARG A 301 9.74 8.45 19.66
N ASN A 302 10.37 8.35 18.50
CA ASN A 302 11.45 7.41 18.24
C ASN A 302 12.48 8.03 17.26
N PRO A 303 13.40 8.88 17.76
CA PRO A 303 14.40 9.53 16.90
C PRO A 303 15.36 8.51 16.24
N THR A 304 15.55 7.36 16.85
CA THR A 304 16.41 6.29 16.28
C THR A 304 15.74 5.69 15.07
N LEU A 305 14.46 5.30 15.16
CA LEU A 305 13.69 4.80 14.02
C LEU A 305 13.67 5.82 12.87
N ALA A 306 13.45 7.11 13.18
CA ALA A 306 13.42 8.16 12.17
C ALA A 306 14.76 8.31 11.42
N ARG A 307 15.89 8.16 12.11
CA ARG A 307 17.22 8.16 11.47
C ARG A 307 17.45 6.91 10.64
N THR A 308 17.05 5.75 11.16
CA THR A 308 17.18 4.46 10.45
C THR A 308 16.42 4.51 9.14
N VAL A 309 15.14 4.90 9.15
CA VAL A 309 14.34 5.00 7.92
C VAL A 309 14.95 5.99 6.93
N ALA A 310 15.39 7.17 7.38
CA ALA A 310 16.04 8.15 6.51
C ALA A 310 17.29 7.56 5.82
N SER A 311 18.16 6.90 6.58
CA SER A 311 19.37 6.26 6.03
C SER A 311 19.06 5.12 5.07
N ARG A 312 17.93 4.41 5.26
CA ARG A 312 17.51 3.35 4.33
C ARG A 312 17.00 3.91 3.01
N PHE A 313 16.29 5.04 3.01
CA PHE A 313 15.96 5.75 1.77
C PHE A 313 17.20 6.16 1.00
N ASP A 314 18.21 6.70 1.68
CA ASP A 314 19.50 7.03 1.05
C ASP A 314 20.17 5.78 0.46
N GLY A 315 20.03 4.62 1.13
CA GLY A 315 20.52 3.33 0.64
C GLY A 315 19.83 2.86 -0.65
N VAL A 316 18.52 3.05 -0.78
CA VAL A 316 17.77 2.73 -2.00
C VAL A 316 18.18 3.68 -3.14
N ASP A 317 18.27 4.98 -2.88
CA ASP A 317 18.74 5.96 -3.85
C ASP A 317 20.15 5.62 -4.37
N ALA A 318 21.05 5.19 -3.49
CA ALA A 318 22.40 4.75 -3.85
C ALA A 318 22.39 3.44 -4.68
N ALA A 319 21.46 2.52 -4.39
CA ALA A 319 21.32 1.30 -5.16
C ALA A 319 20.79 1.55 -6.57
N LEU A 320 19.93 2.55 -6.77
CA LEU A 320 19.39 2.96 -8.07
C LEU A 320 20.37 3.81 -8.90
N ALA A 321 21.30 4.52 -8.26
CA ALA A 321 22.20 5.47 -8.92
C ALA A 321 22.98 4.89 -10.13
N PRO A 322 23.51 3.64 -10.10
CA PRO A 322 24.24 3.06 -11.25
C PRO A 322 23.40 2.94 -12.54
N TYR A 323 22.10 2.86 -12.40
CA TYR A 323 21.17 2.63 -13.51
C TYR A 323 20.62 3.94 -14.11
N ARG A 324 20.90 5.10 -13.50
CA ARG A 324 20.42 6.40 -14.00
C ARG A 324 21.09 6.79 -15.31
N ARG A 325 20.30 7.37 -16.22
CA ARG A 325 20.75 7.93 -17.51
C ARG A 325 20.11 9.31 -17.69
N GLY A 326 20.76 10.33 -17.16
CA GLY A 326 20.19 11.68 -17.12
C GLY A 326 18.90 11.73 -16.29
N VAL A 327 17.78 12.05 -16.93
CA VAL A 327 16.45 12.14 -16.29
C VAL A 327 15.67 10.82 -16.29
N THR A 328 16.22 9.76 -16.89
CA THR A 328 15.63 8.43 -17.01
C THR A 328 16.58 7.35 -16.50
N PHE A 329 16.31 6.11 -16.80
CA PHE A 329 17.09 4.95 -16.41
C PHE A 329 17.48 4.10 -17.63
N VAL A 330 18.32 3.09 -17.41
CA VAL A 330 18.59 2.04 -18.39
C VAL A 330 17.32 1.25 -18.66
N ASP A 331 17.22 0.63 -19.82
CA ASP A 331 16.21 -0.38 -20.14
C ASP A 331 16.32 -1.54 -19.12
N TYR A 332 15.17 -1.87 -18.49
CA TYR A 332 15.13 -2.86 -17.40
C TYR A 332 15.52 -4.26 -17.85
N SER A 333 15.33 -4.60 -19.10
CA SER A 333 15.79 -5.89 -19.66
C SER A 333 17.30 -6.08 -19.54
N THR A 334 18.06 -4.98 -19.40
CA THR A 334 19.52 -5.00 -19.21
C THR A 334 19.97 -5.20 -17.76
N VAL A 335 19.03 -5.14 -16.80
CA VAL A 335 19.29 -5.36 -15.37
C VAL A 335 19.25 -6.85 -15.05
N ASP A 336 20.39 -7.43 -14.76
CA ASP A 336 20.52 -8.87 -14.53
C ASP A 336 19.87 -9.33 -13.20
N PRO A 337 19.61 -10.64 -13.02
CA PRO A 337 18.94 -11.14 -11.82
C PRO A 337 19.71 -10.87 -10.51
N ALA A 338 21.04 -10.75 -10.53
CA ALA A 338 21.83 -10.43 -9.33
C ALA A 338 21.67 -8.95 -8.97
N GLN A 339 21.59 -8.08 -9.96
CA GLN A 339 21.32 -6.65 -9.81
C GLN A 339 19.90 -6.42 -9.28
N ARG A 340 18.88 -7.11 -9.85
CA ARG A 340 17.48 -7.06 -9.37
C ARG A 340 17.40 -7.48 -7.90
N ARG A 341 18.05 -8.56 -7.50
CA ARG A 341 18.10 -8.98 -6.09
C ARG A 341 18.72 -7.93 -5.17
N LYS A 342 19.76 -7.21 -5.60
CA LYS A 342 20.34 -6.11 -4.80
C LYS A 342 19.37 -4.95 -4.63
N LEU A 343 18.62 -4.61 -5.66
CA LEU A 343 17.57 -3.58 -5.58
C LEU A 343 16.45 -4.02 -4.63
N SER A 344 15.92 -5.23 -4.79
CA SER A 344 14.92 -5.80 -3.87
C SER A 344 15.40 -5.79 -2.42
N GLN A 345 16.61 -6.25 -2.15
CA GLN A 345 17.21 -6.24 -0.80
C GLN A 345 17.34 -4.84 -0.20
N ALA A 346 17.63 -3.82 -1.02
CA ALA A 346 17.69 -2.43 -0.55
C ALA A 346 16.30 -1.92 -0.15
N VAL A 347 15.26 -2.27 -0.93
CA VAL A 347 13.87 -1.93 -0.63
C VAL A 347 13.37 -2.68 0.60
N ASP A 348 13.61 -3.99 0.71
CA ASP A 348 13.23 -4.79 1.88
C ASP A 348 13.88 -4.24 3.17
N ALA A 349 15.16 -3.85 3.10
CA ALA A 349 15.88 -3.25 4.22
C ALA A 349 15.31 -1.88 4.64
N LEU A 350 14.60 -1.18 3.75
CA LEU A 350 13.84 0.03 4.04
C LEU A 350 12.44 -0.32 4.57
N GLY A 351 11.76 -1.26 3.95
CA GLY A 351 10.38 -1.66 4.29
C GLY A 351 10.23 -2.10 5.75
N GLU A 352 11.20 -2.85 6.27
CA GLU A 352 11.14 -3.34 7.66
C GLU A 352 11.07 -2.21 8.70
N PRO A 353 12.01 -1.26 8.80
CA PRO A 353 11.89 -0.16 9.75
C PRO A 353 10.73 0.79 9.40
N LEU A 354 10.37 0.97 8.14
CA LEU A 354 9.24 1.82 7.74
C LEU A 354 7.91 1.25 8.27
N SER A 355 7.73 -0.07 8.28
CA SER A 355 6.52 -0.74 8.81
C SER A 355 6.23 -0.43 10.28
N GLN A 356 7.26 -0.09 11.06
CA GLN A 356 7.12 0.28 12.48
C GLN A 356 6.62 1.71 12.68
N VAL A 357 6.65 2.55 11.63
CA VAL A 357 6.27 3.97 11.73
C VAL A 357 4.80 4.13 12.07
N GLY A 358 3.91 3.41 11.37
CA GLY A 358 2.46 3.45 11.61
C GLY A 358 2.11 3.16 13.06
N GLY A 359 2.58 2.04 13.60
CA GLY A 359 2.38 1.68 15.00
C GLY A 359 2.96 2.71 15.98
N THR A 360 4.15 3.24 15.69
CA THR A 360 4.81 4.25 16.53
C THR A 360 4.03 5.57 16.59
N ILE A 361 3.44 6.03 15.49
CA ILE A 361 2.72 7.31 15.45
C ILE A 361 1.29 7.21 15.97
N VAL A 362 0.64 6.04 15.94
CA VAL A 362 -0.73 5.85 16.48
C VAL A 362 -0.77 5.45 17.95
N ALA A 363 0.28 4.83 18.48
CA ALA A 363 0.42 4.54 19.90
C ALA A 363 0.61 5.85 20.69
N SER A 364 -0.48 6.43 21.20
CA SER A 364 -0.51 7.68 21.96
C SER A 364 -0.91 7.46 23.41
#